data_341e7cff91efed2b12e4545793f34a21
#
_entry.id   341e7cff91efed2b12e4545793f34a21
#
_cell.length_a   1.000
_cell.length_b   1.000
_cell.length_c   1.000
_cell.angle_alpha   90.00
_cell.angle_beta   90.00
_cell.angle_gamma   90.00
#
_symmetry.space_group_name_H-M   'P 1'
#
loop_
_entity.id
_entity.type
_entity.pdbx_description
1 polymer ?
#
loop_
_entity_poly.entity_id
_entity_poly.type
_entity_poly.pdbx_seq_one_letter_code
_entity_poly.pdbx_strand_id
1 'polypeptide(L)'
;MNRSAYRYISGRVLYHLRTEGVDWFREFRPHISGNSFWSLGGFNESYYVHIDSHFAFENGAEIHLPGWNLTGEGLDAPFQIRDEGDLPDGGRGPIIIPVGTYNNQELLFVANTNRSAPLSVSAGVTFGDFYSGTRSSPYGSVSYRFRDRLTTSVSMNYFDVKLDEGSFTTSLVRLTGSYSFTPRIYLQANLQYNDDSKNLGSNIRLGWLDTAGTGLFIVYNDTEFLGDIDPLGFRSGPRQRQLVIKYTKLFNLRG
;
A
#
# COMPACT_ATOMS: atom_id res chain seq x y z
N MET A 1 -5.01 -11.90 -11.81
CA MET A 1 -5.31 -12.76 -12.99
C MET A 1 -4.44 -12.33 -14.17
N ASN A 2 -3.83 -13.28 -14.89
CA ASN A 2 -3.18 -13.00 -16.18
C ASN A 2 -4.25 -12.98 -17.27
N ARG A 3 -4.64 -11.79 -17.72
CA ARG A 3 -5.61 -11.62 -18.82
C ARG A 3 -4.88 -11.78 -20.15
N SER A 4 -5.20 -12.81 -20.91
CA SER A 4 -4.56 -13.08 -22.22
C SER A 4 -5.30 -12.47 -23.41
N ALA A 5 -6.62 -12.19 -23.26
CA ALA A 5 -7.46 -11.60 -24.31
C ALA A 5 -8.62 -10.83 -23.66
N TYR A 6 -8.66 -9.50 -23.84
CA TYR A 6 -9.66 -8.65 -23.21
C TYR A 6 -9.92 -7.36 -24.03
N ARG A 7 -11.04 -6.72 -23.75
CA ARG A 7 -11.33 -5.35 -24.14
C ARG A 7 -11.15 -4.44 -22.91
N TYR A 8 -10.56 -3.29 -23.12
CA TYR A 8 -10.28 -2.33 -22.05
C TYR A 8 -10.69 -0.92 -22.49
N ILE A 9 -11.31 -0.20 -21.57
CA ILE A 9 -11.57 1.25 -21.71
C ILE A 9 -11.15 1.93 -20.43
N SER A 10 -10.60 3.13 -20.52
CA SER A 10 -10.32 3.99 -19.37
C SER A 10 -10.51 5.46 -19.75
N GLY A 11 -10.79 6.28 -18.75
CA GLY A 11 -10.92 7.70 -18.91
C GLY A 11 -10.73 8.45 -17.60
N ARG A 12 -10.36 9.74 -17.72
CA ARG A 12 -10.25 10.66 -16.59
C ARG A 12 -10.65 12.06 -17.01
N VAL A 13 -11.44 12.70 -16.15
CA VAL A 13 -11.74 14.14 -16.23
C VAL A 13 -11.31 14.76 -14.91
N LEU A 14 -10.50 15.81 -14.97
CA LEU A 14 -9.98 16.54 -13.84
C LEU A 14 -10.20 18.03 -14.10
N TYR A 15 -10.75 18.73 -13.13
CA TYR A 15 -10.91 20.18 -13.17
C TYR A 15 -10.09 20.85 -12.08
N HIS A 16 -9.45 21.97 -12.39
CA HIS A 16 -8.66 22.76 -11.46
C HIS A 16 -9.31 24.12 -11.24
N LEU A 17 -9.75 24.37 -10.02
CA LEU A 17 -10.23 25.68 -9.57
C LEU A 17 -9.21 26.27 -8.60
N ARG A 18 -8.49 27.30 -9.02
CA ARG A 18 -7.63 28.10 -8.14
C ARG A 18 -8.43 29.27 -7.62
N THR A 19 -8.30 29.53 -6.33
CA THR A 19 -8.95 30.68 -5.69
C THR A 19 -7.99 31.87 -5.71
N GLU A 20 -8.51 33.03 -6.12
CA GLU A 20 -7.81 34.31 -6.00
C GLU A 20 -8.34 35.06 -4.77
N GLY A 21 -7.45 35.68 -4.01
CA GLY A 21 -7.82 36.49 -2.85
C GLY A 21 -8.23 35.70 -1.59
N VAL A 22 -7.90 34.40 -1.51
CA VAL A 22 -8.13 33.58 -0.30
C VAL A 22 -6.78 33.04 0.21
N ASP A 23 -6.28 33.62 1.30
CA ASP A 23 -4.91 33.38 1.78
C ASP A 23 -4.67 31.99 2.40
N TRP A 24 -5.71 31.25 2.71
CA TRP A 24 -5.59 29.94 3.37
C TRP A 24 -5.93 28.76 2.46
N PHE A 25 -6.67 28.98 1.37
CA PHE A 25 -7.15 27.96 0.45
C PHE A 25 -6.55 28.16 -0.95
N ARG A 26 -5.84 27.15 -1.46
CA ARG A 26 -5.09 27.25 -2.70
C ARG A 26 -5.88 26.82 -3.91
N GLU A 27 -6.47 25.63 -3.87
CA GLU A 27 -7.19 25.08 -5.01
C GLU A 27 -8.15 23.96 -4.65
N PHE A 28 -9.15 23.81 -5.48
CA PHE A 28 -10.11 22.70 -5.48
C PHE A 28 -9.96 21.90 -6.77
N ARG A 29 -9.81 20.58 -6.65
CA ARG A 29 -9.57 19.68 -7.78
C ARG A 29 -10.56 18.52 -7.79
N PRO A 30 -11.82 18.72 -8.23
CA PRO A 30 -12.76 17.64 -8.43
C PRO A 30 -12.32 16.80 -9.64
N HIS A 31 -12.48 15.49 -9.54
CA HIS A 31 -12.20 14.61 -10.65
C HIS A 31 -13.06 13.35 -10.63
N ILE A 32 -13.20 12.78 -11.83
CA ILE A 32 -13.74 11.44 -12.05
C ILE A 32 -12.75 10.68 -12.92
N SER A 33 -12.48 9.44 -12.57
CA SER A 33 -11.68 8.52 -13.38
C SER A 33 -12.28 7.12 -13.32
N GLY A 34 -12.07 6.34 -14.37
CA GLY A 34 -12.57 4.98 -14.38
C GLY A 34 -11.91 4.13 -15.46
N ASN A 35 -12.07 2.83 -15.27
CA ASN A 35 -11.68 1.83 -16.23
C ASN A 35 -12.61 0.62 -16.16
N SER A 36 -12.65 -0.15 -17.23
CA SER A 36 -13.39 -1.42 -17.24
C SER A 36 -12.74 -2.41 -18.17
N PHE A 37 -12.83 -3.68 -17.78
CA PHE A 37 -12.30 -4.83 -18.50
C PHE A 37 -13.41 -5.82 -18.84
N TRP A 38 -13.42 -6.29 -20.08
CA TRP A 38 -14.35 -7.30 -20.55
C TRP A 38 -13.57 -8.42 -21.25
N SER A 39 -14.03 -9.65 -21.08
CA SER A 39 -13.61 -10.77 -21.94
C SER A 39 -14.03 -10.50 -23.38
N LEU A 40 -13.42 -11.20 -24.34
CA LEU A 40 -13.85 -11.13 -25.74
C LEU A 40 -15.28 -11.62 -25.96
N GLY A 41 -15.79 -12.47 -25.07
CA GLY A 41 -17.18 -12.95 -25.04
C GLY A 41 -18.19 -11.93 -24.48
N GLY A 42 -17.72 -10.76 -24.01
CA GLY A 42 -18.59 -9.68 -23.52
C GLY A 42 -18.88 -9.73 -22.00
N PHE A 43 -18.31 -10.68 -21.28
CA PHE A 43 -18.42 -10.72 -19.82
C PHE A 43 -17.58 -9.59 -19.21
N ASN A 44 -18.20 -8.77 -18.33
CA ASN A 44 -17.50 -7.72 -17.59
C ASN A 44 -16.73 -8.37 -16.44
N GLU A 45 -15.41 -8.44 -16.56
CA GLU A 45 -14.52 -9.03 -15.55
C GLU A 45 -14.31 -8.10 -14.37
N SER A 46 -14.17 -6.79 -14.64
CA SER A 46 -14.08 -5.80 -13.58
C SER A 46 -14.27 -4.38 -14.11
N TYR A 47 -14.75 -3.51 -13.24
CA TYR A 47 -14.72 -2.08 -13.47
C TYR A 47 -14.34 -1.33 -12.18
N TYR A 48 -13.85 -0.12 -12.36
CA TYR A 48 -13.55 0.83 -11.29
C TYR A 48 -13.94 2.23 -11.74
N VAL A 49 -14.74 2.92 -10.93
CA VAL A 49 -15.03 4.35 -11.09
C VAL A 49 -14.70 5.05 -9.79
N HIS A 50 -13.92 6.10 -9.88
CA HIS A 50 -13.50 6.91 -8.75
C HIS A 50 -13.94 8.35 -8.97
N ILE A 51 -14.67 8.89 -8.01
CA ILE A 51 -15.10 10.28 -7.94
C ILE A 51 -14.50 10.86 -6.68
N ASP A 52 -13.75 11.95 -6.79
CA ASP A 52 -13.09 12.56 -5.64
C ASP A 52 -12.93 14.06 -5.82
N SER A 53 -12.74 14.75 -4.71
CA SER A 53 -12.51 16.19 -4.64
C SER A 53 -11.36 16.48 -3.68
N HIS A 54 -10.31 17.07 -4.22
CA HIS A 54 -9.13 17.46 -3.43
C HIS A 54 -9.23 18.94 -3.04
N PHE A 55 -9.12 19.22 -1.76
CA PHE A 55 -9.03 20.55 -1.17
C PHE A 55 -7.59 20.78 -0.72
N ALA A 56 -6.85 21.59 -1.44
CA ALA A 56 -5.46 21.91 -1.13
C ALA A 56 -5.36 23.29 -0.48
N PHE A 57 -4.61 23.35 0.59
CA PHE A 57 -4.43 24.55 1.40
C PHE A 57 -3.06 25.19 1.16
N GLU A 58 -2.94 26.50 1.42
CA GLU A 58 -1.69 27.25 1.22
C GLU A 58 -0.56 26.75 2.13
N ASN A 59 -0.87 26.24 3.31
CA ASN A 59 0.11 25.63 4.21
C ASN A 59 0.64 24.27 3.72
N GLY A 60 0.17 23.78 2.55
CA GLY A 60 0.56 22.50 1.96
C GLY A 60 -0.21 21.28 2.47
N ALA A 61 -1.19 21.45 3.36
CA ALA A 61 -2.13 20.40 3.72
C ALA A 61 -3.10 20.12 2.58
N GLU A 62 -3.65 18.90 2.55
CA GLU A 62 -4.63 18.47 1.57
C GLU A 62 -5.65 17.52 2.19
N ILE A 63 -6.92 17.71 1.86
CA ILE A 63 -8.01 16.83 2.28
C ILE A 63 -8.74 16.34 1.02
N HIS A 64 -9.10 15.06 0.99
CA HIS A 64 -9.93 14.46 -0.05
C HIS A 64 -11.30 14.15 0.56
N LEU A 65 -12.36 14.78 0.06
CA LEU A 65 -13.73 14.68 0.56
C LEU A 65 -14.75 14.98 -0.55
N PRO A 66 -15.82 14.20 -0.64
CA PRO A 66 -15.86 12.76 -0.40
C PRO A 66 -15.21 12.05 -1.58
N GLY A 67 -14.39 11.06 -1.32
CA GLY A 67 -14.02 10.08 -2.34
C GLY A 67 -15.09 9.00 -2.41
N TRP A 68 -15.53 8.63 -3.60
CA TRP A 68 -16.50 7.58 -3.85
C TRP A 68 -15.96 6.61 -4.90
N ASN A 69 -15.81 5.37 -4.50
CA ASN A 69 -15.37 4.28 -5.37
C ASN A 69 -16.55 3.38 -5.70
N LEU A 70 -16.80 3.18 -7.00
CA LEU A 70 -17.71 2.16 -7.51
C LEU A 70 -16.87 1.09 -8.16
N THR A 71 -16.96 -0.14 -7.68
CA THR A 71 -16.18 -1.26 -8.21
C THR A 71 -17.09 -2.41 -8.58
N GLY A 72 -16.73 -3.10 -9.65
CA GLY A 72 -17.35 -4.36 -10.03
C GLY A 72 -16.30 -5.43 -10.24
N GLU A 73 -16.60 -6.63 -9.74
CA GLU A 73 -15.77 -7.80 -9.90
C GLU A 73 -16.64 -8.98 -10.34
N GLY A 74 -16.34 -9.56 -11.49
CA GLY A 74 -16.98 -10.77 -12.01
C GLY A 74 -16.08 -11.97 -11.74
N LEU A 75 -16.55 -12.92 -10.96
CA LEU A 75 -15.85 -14.17 -10.67
C LEU A 75 -16.48 -15.30 -11.46
N ASP A 76 -15.72 -15.94 -12.33
CA ASP A 76 -16.09 -17.13 -13.11
C ASP A 76 -15.71 -18.45 -12.40
N ALA A 77 -14.90 -18.35 -11.34
CA ALA A 77 -14.54 -19.43 -10.44
C ALA A 77 -14.54 -18.94 -8.99
N PRO A 78 -14.76 -19.82 -8.00
CA PRO A 78 -14.63 -19.45 -6.59
C PRO A 78 -13.25 -18.84 -6.29
N PHE A 79 -13.21 -17.79 -5.49
CA PHE A 79 -11.99 -17.08 -5.15
C PHE A 79 -11.73 -17.16 -3.64
N GLN A 80 -10.65 -17.80 -3.24
CA GLN A 80 -10.22 -17.82 -1.84
C GLN A 80 -9.55 -16.49 -1.50
N ILE A 81 -10.22 -15.70 -0.66
CA ILE A 81 -9.74 -14.39 -0.22
C ILE A 81 -8.86 -14.48 1.03
N ARG A 82 -9.06 -15.54 1.82
CA ARG A 82 -8.37 -15.73 3.09
C ARG A 82 -8.12 -17.21 3.36
N ASP A 83 -6.92 -17.57 3.85
CA ASP A 83 -6.58 -18.95 4.19
C ASP A 83 -7.27 -19.39 5.48
N GLU A 84 -7.38 -18.48 6.47
CA GLU A 84 -8.01 -18.75 7.76
C GLU A 84 -8.70 -17.49 8.29
N GLY A 85 -10.00 -17.55 8.48
CA GLY A 85 -10.83 -16.51 9.07
C GLY A 85 -11.93 -17.11 9.94
N ASP A 86 -12.72 -16.27 10.58
CA ASP A 86 -13.86 -16.67 11.40
C ASP A 86 -15.06 -16.97 10.49
N LEU A 87 -15.59 -18.18 10.57
CA LEU A 87 -16.72 -18.66 9.77
C LEU A 87 -18.06 -18.37 10.45
N PRO A 88 -19.17 -18.29 9.70
CA PRO A 88 -20.51 -18.00 10.25
C PRO A 88 -21.00 -19.03 11.27
N ASP A 89 -20.51 -20.26 11.21
CA ASP A 89 -20.82 -21.35 12.14
C ASP A 89 -20.02 -21.29 13.46
N GLY A 90 -19.16 -20.28 13.62
CA GLY A 90 -18.28 -20.10 14.76
C GLY A 90 -16.96 -20.88 14.66
N GLY A 91 -16.73 -21.60 13.55
CA GLY A 91 -15.47 -22.26 13.25
C GLY A 91 -14.42 -21.31 12.67
N ARG A 92 -13.25 -21.87 12.33
CA ARG A 92 -12.21 -21.18 11.58
C ARG A 92 -11.84 -21.97 10.33
N GLY A 93 -11.60 -21.27 9.23
CA GLY A 93 -11.25 -21.91 7.98
C GLY A 93 -11.09 -20.92 6.83
N PRO A 94 -10.91 -21.44 5.60
CA PRO A 94 -10.75 -20.59 4.43
C PRO A 94 -12.06 -19.84 4.11
N ILE A 95 -11.93 -18.56 3.81
CA ILE A 95 -13.04 -17.73 3.31
C ILE A 95 -12.98 -17.74 1.80
N ILE A 96 -14.04 -18.26 1.16
CA ILE A 96 -14.11 -18.47 -0.28
C ILE A 96 -15.32 -17.71 -0.83
N ILE A 97 -15.03 -16.73 -1.68
CA ILE A 97 -16.06 -15.96 -2.39
C ILE A 97 -16.64 -16.82 -3.52
N PRO A 98 -17.97 -17.01 -3.60
CA PRO A 98 -18.61 -17.76 -4.65
C PRO A 98 -18.45 -17.12 -6.04
N VAL A 99 -18.75 -17.91 -7.08
CA VAL A 99 -18.94 -17.39 -8.44
C VAL A 99 -20.08 -16.38 -8.45
N GLY A 100 -19.87 -15.22 -9.09
CA GLY A 100 -20.87 -14.16 -9.12
C GLY A 100 -20.35 -12.85 -9.67
N THR A 101 -21.25 -11.87 -9.72
CA THR A 101 -20.91 -10.48 -10.05
C THR A 101 -21.16 -9.63 -8.82
N TYR A 102 -20.14 -8.96 -8.34
CA TYR A 102 -20.15 -8.14 -7.15
C TYR A 102 -19.99 -6.67 -7.54
N ASN A 103 -20.94 -5.84 -7.12
CA ASN A 103 -20.90 -4.40 -7.33
C ASN A 103 -20.82 -3.73 -5.96
N ASN A 104 -19.73 -3.01 -5.73
CA ASN A 104 -19.42 -2.45 -4.43
C ASN A 104 -19.34 -0.93 -4.51
N GLN A 105 -19.70 -0.27 -3.43
CA GLN A 105 -19.61 1.16 -3.23
C GLN A 105 -18.84 1.44 -1.94
N GLU A 106 -17.77 2.20 -2.06
CA GLU A 106 -16.93 2.56 -0.92
C GLU A 106 -16.74 4.07 -0.85
N LEU A 107 -16.74 4.59 0.36
CA LEU A 107 -16.36 5.96 0.66
C LEU A 107 -14.89 6.02 1.07
N LEU A 108 -14.23 7.07 0.63
CA LEU A 108 -12.82 7.36 0.93
C LEU A 108 -12.69 8.74 1.55
N PHE A 109 -11.98 8.83 2.65
CA PHE A 109 -11.56 10.08 3.29
C PHE A 109 -10.06 10.07 3.48
N VAL A 110 -9.39 11.16 3.11
CA VAL A 110 -7.94 11.31 3.26
C VAL A 110 -7.62 12.70 3.80
N ALA A 111 -6.67 12.76 4.73
CA ALA A 111 -6.09 14.01 5.21
C ALA A 111 -4.56 13.89 5.24
N ASN A 112 -3.91 14.88 4.68
CA ASN A 112 -2.46 14.98 4.64
C ASN A 112 -2.04 16.34 5.17
N THR A 113 -1.06 16.39 6.04
CA THR A 113 -0.33 17.61 6.33
C THR A 113 0.66 17.92 5.20
N ASN A 114 1.34 19.04 5.28
CA ASN A 114 2.38 19.38 4.31
C ASN A 114 3.48 18.30 4.27
N ARG A 115 3.54 17.53 3.18
CA ARG A 115 4.54 16.48 2.99
C ARG A 115 5.96 17.00 2.83
N SER A 116 6.14 18.31 2.61
CA SER A 116 7.44 18.97 2.54
C SER A 116 7.94 19.44 3.91
N ALA A 117 7.07 19.47 4.93
CA ALA A 117 7.46 19.81 6.30
C ALA A 117 8.41 18.77 6.92
N PRO A 118 9.24 19.15 7.89
CA PRO A 118 10.08 18.19 8.62
C PRO A 118 9.28 17.07 9.29
N LEU A 119 8.10 17.36 9.80
CA LEU A 119 7.13 16.38 10.30
C LEU A 119 5.90 16.41 9.40
N SER A 120 5.51 15.27 8.87
CA SER A 120 4.30 15.11 8.08
C SER A 120 3.48 13.91 8.52
N VAL A 121 2.17 14.07 8.49
CA VAL A 121 1.18 13.05 8.84
C VAL A 121 0.24 12.85 7.68
N SER A 122 -0.08 11.60 7.38
CA SER A 122 -1.11 11.19 6.42
C SER A 122 -2.04 10.20 7.11
N ALA A 123 -3.33 10.39 6.98
CA ALA A 123 -4.33 9.44 7.47
C ALA A 123 -5.49 9.36 6.49
N GLY A 124 -6.12 8.21 6.45
CA GLY A 124 -7.31 8.00 5.62
C GLY A 124 -8.05 6.74 6.02
N VAL A 125 -9.27 6.62 5.49
CA VAL A 125 -10.10 5.44 5.66
C VAL A 125 -10.91 5.21 4.38
N THR A 126 -10.97 3.96 3.96
CA THR A 126 -11.93 3.49 2.95
C THR A 126 -12.88 2.53 3.64
N PHE A 127 -14.18 2.69 3.44
CA PHE A 127 -15.18 1.79 4.00
C PHE A 127 -16.41 1.72 3.09
N GLY A 128 -17.08 0.60 3.11
CA GLY A 128 -18.26 0.35 2.29
C GLY A 128 -18.44 -1.11 1.93
N ASP A 129 -19.09 -1.34 0.80
CA ASP A 129 -19.39 -2.68 0.31
C ASP A 129 -18.12 -3.39 -0.16
N PHE A 130 -18.04 -4.69 0.06
CA PHE A 130 -16.94 -5.53 -0.38
C PHE A 130 -17.40 -6.97 -0.60
N TYR A 131 -17.48 -7.41 -1.85
CA TYR A 131 -18.09 -8.67 -2.29
C TYR A 131 -19.49 -8.89 -1.72
N SER A 132 -19.68 -9.91 -0.86
CA SER A 132 -20.95 -10.25 -0.20
C SER A 132 -21.26 -9.43 1.05
N GLY A 133 -20.34 -8.55 1.47
CA GLY A 133 -20.45 -7.84 2.74
C GLY A 133 -19.79 -6.48 2.74
N THR A 134 -18.99 -6.18 3.76
CA THR A 134 -18.40 -4.86 3.96
C THR A 134 -16.92 -4.94 4.36
N ARG A 135 -16.19 -3.85 4.09
CA ARG A 135 -14.86 -3.66 4.66
C ARG A 135 -14.68 -2.25 5.22
N SER A 136 -13.78 -2.14 6.20
CA SER A 136 -13.22 -0.88 6.69
C SER A 136 -11.70 -0.97 6.65
N SER A 137 -11.06 0.02 6.05
CA SER A 137 -9.62 0.01 5.83
C SER A 137 -8.99 1.36 6.22
N PRO A 138 -8.87 1.65 7.54
CA PRO A 138 -8.11 2.81 8.00
C PRO A 138 -6.61 2.61 7.77
N TYR A 139 -5.94 3.71 7.43
CA TYR A 139 -4.48 3.75 7.33
C TYR A 139 -3.92 5.06 7.88
N GLY A 140 -2.68 5.02 8.28
CA GLY A 140 -1.98 6.21 8.73
C GLY A 140 -0.48 6.10 8.53
N SER A 141 0.17 7.26 8.41
CA SER A 141 1.63 7.33 8.43
C SER A 141 2.12 8.64 9.04
N VAL A 142 3.24 8.55 9.72
CA VAL A 142 3.99 9.69 10.24
C VAL A 142 5.39 9.62 9.65
N SER A 143 5.84 10.71 9.04
CA SER A 143 7.18 10.84 8.49
C SER A 143 7.90 11.99 9.13
N TYR A 144 9.17 11.78 9.47
CA TYR A 144 10.03 12.79 10.05
C TYR A 144 11.34 12.90 9.28
N ARG A 145 11.72 14.14 8.98
CA ARG A 145 13.00 14.50 8.35
C ARG A 145 13.78 15.44 9.25
N PHE A 146 15.00 15.06 9.56
CA PHE A 146 15.92 15.93 10.28
C PHE A 146 17.04 16.35 9.34
N ARG A 147 16.96 17.61 8.92
CA ARG A 147 17.86 18.21 7.94
C ARG A 147 17.94 17.36 6.67
N ASP A 148 19.13 17.24 6.10
CA ASP A 148 19.49 16.43 4.91
C ASP A 148 19.98 15.02 5.27
N ARG A 149 19.99 14.65 6.56
CA ARG A 149 20.66 13.43 7.04
C ARG A 149 19.72 12.29 7.39
N LEU A 150 18.62 12.60 8.06
CA LEU A 150 17.69 11.56 8.54
C LEU A 150 16.33 11.73 7.90
N THR A 151 15.82 10.64 7.33
CA THR A 151 14.39 10.49 6.98
C THR A 151 13.90 9.20 7.61
N THR A 152 12.82 9.25 8.33
CA THR A 152 12.17 8.06 8.90
C THR A 152 10.66 8.17 8.77
N SER A 153 9.98 7.02 8.64
CA SER A 153 8.53 6.98 8.64
C SER A 153 8.01 5.69 9.28
N VAL A 154 6.88 5.82 9.95
CA VAL A 154 6.05 4.70 10.41
C VAL A 154 4.74 4.77 9.68
N SER A 155 4.28 3.65 9.16
CA SER A 155 2.95 3.53 8.54
C SER A 155 2.25 2.27 9.03
N MET A 156 0.93 2.37 9.12
CA MET A 156 0.04 1.25 9.46
C MET A 156 -1.13 1.22 8.47
N ASN A 157 -1.47 0.03 7.99
CA ASN A 157 -2.70 -0.26 7.28
C ASN A 157 -3.43 -1.34 8.08
N TYR A 158 -4.72 -1.15 8.26
CA TYR A 158 -5.59 -2.09 8.95
C TYR A 158 -6.78 -2.41 8.04
N PHE A 159 -7.22 -3.67 8.05
CA PHE A 159 -8.37 -4.14 7.31
C PHE A 159 -9.29 -4.92 8.24
N ASP A 160 -10.55 -4.54 8.29
CA ASP A 160 -11.65 -5.26 8.93
C ASP A 160 -12.64 -5.63 7.83
N VAL A 161 -12.78 -6.93 7.57
CA VAL A 161 -13.59 -7.48 6.49
C VAL A 161 -14.64 -8.41 7.09
N LYS A 162 -15.91 -8.17 6.72
CA LYS A 162 -17.08 -8.94 7.15
C LYS A 162 -17.90 -9.31 5.94
N LEU A 163 -17.92 -10.59 5.62
CA LEU A 163 -18.60 -11.18 4.46
C LEU A 163 -19.64 -12.20 4.93
N ASP A 164 -20.57 -12.57 4.05
CA ASP A 164 -21.50 -13.66 4.33
C ASP A 164 -20.77 -15.00 4.53
N GLU A 165 -19.61 -15.16 3.89
CA GLU A 165 -18.77 -16.36 3.96
C GLU A 165 -17.86 -16.38 5.19
N GLY A 166 -17.71 -15.26 5.91
CA GLY A 166 -16.89 -15.16 7.11
C GLY A 166 -16.26 -13.80 7.30
N SER A 167 -15.44 -13.67 8.36
CA SER A 167 -14.79 -12.41 8.69
C SER A 167 -13.33 -12.57 9.04
N PHE A 168 -12.56 -11.51 8.84
CA PHE A 168 -11.15 -11.44 9.25
C PHE A 168 -10.68 -10.01 9.42
N THR A 169 -9.65 -9.86 10.24
CA THR A 169 -8.87 -8.63 10.33
C THR A 169 -7.43 -8.89 9.95
N THR A 170 -6.76 -7.89 9.43
CA THR A 170 -5.30 -7.94 9.20
C THR A 170 -4.68 -6.57 9.31
N SER A 171 -3.45 -6.50 9.78
CA SER A 171 -2.69 -5.27 9.86
C SER A 171 -1.28 -5.41 9.30
N LEU A 172 -0.80 -4.33 8.71
CA LEU A 172 0.55 -4.21 8.20
C LEU A 172 1.19 -2.96 8.79
N VAL A 173 2.22 -3.14 9.59
CA VAL A 173 3.01 -2.05 10.15
C VAL A 173 4.36 -2.01 9.45
N ARG A 174 4.77 -0.83 8.99
CA ARG A 174 6.08 -0.62 8.36
C ARG A 174 6.82 0.54 9.02
N LEU A 175 8.09 0.31 9.33
CA LEU A 175 9.04 1.31 9.73
C LEU A 175 10.14 1.41 8.67
N THR A 176 10.37 2.62 8.15
CA THR A 176 11.50 2.89 7.26
C THR A 176 12.41 3.95 7.86
N GLY A 177 13.68 3.84 7.59
CA GLY A 177 14.68 4.83 7.99
C GLY A 177 15.79 4.94 6.96
N SER A 178 16.29 6.16 6.74
CA SER A 178 17.46 6.43 5.94
C SER A 178 18.32 7.46 6.65
N TYR A 179 19.56 7.14 6.90
CA TYR A 179 20.52 8.04 7.52
C TYR A 179 21.76 8.20 6.64
N SER A 180 22.08 9.44 6.27
CA SER A 180 23.28 9.79 5.50
C SER A 180 24.37 10.27 6.44
N PHE A 181 25.41 9.47 6.64
CA PHE A 181 26.62 9.85 7.40
C PHE A 181 27.41 10.93 6.65
N THR A 182 27.52 10.73 5.33
CA THR A 182 28.11 11.66 4.38
C THR A 182 27.30 11.59 3.07
N PRO A 183 27.53 12.47 2.09
CA PRO A 183 26.90 12.33 0.76
C PRO A 183 27.19 10.99 0.05
N ARG A 184 28.19 10.25 0.52
CA ARG A 184 28.65 8.99 -0.08
C ARG A 184 28.36 7.76 0.78
N ILE A 185 28.06 7.91 2.07
CA ILE A 185 27.83 6.79 3.00
C ILE A 185 26.46 6.95 3.63
N TYR A 186 25.62 5.94 3.45
CA TYR A 186 24.27 5.92 4.01
C TYR A 186 23.88 4.55 4.55
N LEU A 187 22.99 4.56 5.53
CA LEU A 187 22.31 3.40 6.08
C LEU A 187 20.82 3.53 5.80
N GLN A 188 20.23 2.49 5.26
CA GLN A 188 18.77 2.37 5.07
C GLN A 188 18.27 1.15 5.82
N ALA A 189 17.09 1.28 6.42
CA ALA A 189 16.39 0.19 7.07
C ALA A 189 14.91 0.19 6.65
N ASN A 190 14.36 -1.00 6.42
CA ASN A 190 12.95 -1.24 6.20
C ASN A 190 12.55 -2.45 7.05
N LEU A 191 11.67 -2.23 8.03
CA LEU A 191 11.10 -3.26 8.88
C LEU A 191 9.60 -3.32 8.58
N GLN A 192 9.07 -4.51 8.39
CA GLN A 192 7.66 -4.72 8.08
C GLN A 192 7.12 -5.91 8.85
N TYR A 193 6.12 -5.66 9.65
CA TYR A 193 5.37 -6.69 10.37
C TYR A 193 4.00 -6.89 9.72
N ASN A 194 3.69 -8.14 9.39
CA ASN A 194 2.37 -8.55 8.95
C ASN A 194 1.76 -9.43 10.04
N ASP A 195 0.65 -8.99 10.59
CA ASP A 195 0.02 -9.66 11.72
C ASP A 195 -0.73 -10.93 11.30
N ASP A 196 -1.10 -11.05 10.05
CA ASP A 196 -1.71 -12.25 9.49
C ASP A 196 -0.74 -13.43 9.44
N SER A 197 0.35 -13.23 8.74
CA SER A 197 1.41 -14.24 8.61
C SER A 197 2.33 -14.32 9.84
N LYS A 198 2.15 -13.41 10.82
CA LYS A 198 3.01 -13.22 11.99
C LYS A 198 4.49 -13.07 11.61
N ASN A 199 4.77 -12.56 10.42
CA ASN A 199 6.12 -12.40 9.91
C ASN A 199 6.63 -10.96 10.12
N LEU A 200 7.84 -10.87 10.66
CA LEU A 200 8.65 -9.65 10.67
C LEU A 200 9.72 -9.77 9.59
N GLY A 201 9.58 -8.97 8.54
CA GLY A 201 10.59 -8.80 7.51
C GLY A 201 11.49 -7.62 7.83
N SER A 202 12.80 -7.78 7.67
CA SER A 202 13.78 -6.70 7.79
C SER A 202 14.73 -6.68 6.59
N ASN A 203 15.00 -5.46 6.10
CA ASN A 203 16.01 -5.20 5.08
C ASN A 203 16.86 -4.04 5.56
N ILE A 204 18.13 -4.27 5.81
CA ILE A 204 19.10 -3.25 6.24
C ILE A 204 20.19 -3.15 5.19
N ARG A 205 20.42 -1.96 4.68
CA ARG A 205 21.40 -1.68 3.63
C ARG A 205 22.38 -0.60 4.08
N LEU A 206 23.66 -0.93 4.09
CA LEU A 206 24.77 0.04 4.15
C LEU A 206 25.31 0.24 2.73
N GLY A 207 25.35 1.49 2.27
CA GLY A 207 25.89 1.86 0.97
C GLY A 207 27.05 2.84 1.10
N TRP A 208 28.11 2.57 0.34
CA TRP A 208 29.20 3.52 0.10
C TRP A 208 29.33 3.73 -1.40
N LEU A 209 29.25 4.98 -1.83
CA LEU A 209 29.36 5.42 -3.22
C LEU A 209 30.63 6.29 -3.35
N ASP A 210 31.56 5.91 -4.19
CA ASP A 210 32.74 6.73 -4.45
C ASP A 210 32.55 7.63 -5.68
N THR A 211 32.67 7.07 -6.86
CA THR A 211 32.45 7.73 -8.14
C THR A 211 31.31 7.07 -8.89
N ALA A 212 30.86 7.66 -9.99
CA ALA A 212 29.82 7.04 -10.82
C ALA A 212 30.22 5.61 -11.21
N GLY A 213 29.39 4.63 -10.84
CA GLY A 213 29.63 3.22 -11.12
C GLY A 213 30.60 2.48 -10.17
N THR A 214 31.16 3.17 -9.15
CA THR A 214 32.02 2.55 -8.11
C THR A 214 31.33 2.65 -6.75
N GLY A 215 31.17 1.53 -6.07
CA GLY A 215 30.55 1.51 -4.74
C GLY A 215 30.54 0.13 -4.09
N LEU A 216 30.30 0.14 -2.78
CA LEU A 216 30.14 -1.04 -1.94
C LEU A 216 28.74 -1.01 -1.32
N PHE A 217 28.05 -2.13 -1.37
CA PHE A 217 26.76 -2.33 -0.72
C PHE A 217 26.82 -3.58 0.14
N ILE A 218 26.37 -3.44 1.37
CA ILE A 218 26.16 -4.56 2.30
C ILE A 218 24.67 -4.57 2.62
N VAL A 219 24.00 -5.67 2.31
CA VAL A 219 22.56 -5.83 2.50
C VAL A 219 22.31 -7.03 3.38
N TYR A 220 21.62 -6.81 4.48
CA TYR A 220 21.11 -7.85 5.36
C TYR A 220 19.59 -7.96 5.21
N ASN A 221 19.12 -9.13 4.85
CA ASN A 221 17.71 -9.48 4.80
C ASN A 221 17.43 -10.54 5.86
N ASP A 222 16.34 -10.35 6.59
CA ASP A 222 15.84 -11.33 7.55
C ASP A 222 14.34 -11.40 7.47
N THR A 223 13.81 -12.61 7.60
CA THR A 223 12.38 -12.86 7.79
C THR A 223 12.23 -13.77 8.98
N GLU A 224 11.57 -13.29 10.01
CA GLU A 224 11.34 -13.97 11.27
C GLU A 224 9.86 -14.18 11.50
N PHE A 225 9.48 -15.37 11.95
CA PHE A 225 8.14 -15.68 12.39
C PHE A 225 8.02 -15.39 13.89
N LEU A 226 7.05 -14.55 14.25
CA LEU A 226 6.79 -14.11 15.63
C LEU A 226 5.56 -14.77 16.26
N GLY A 227 4.95 -15.77 15.60
CA GLY A 227 3.85 -16.56 16.17
C GLY A 227 4.37 -17.67 17.08
N ASP A 228 3.47 -18.30 17.80
CA ASP A 228 3.84 -19.41 18.74
C ASP A 228 4.25 -20.68 17.99
N ILE A 229 3.48 -21.06 16.96
CA ILE A 229 3.76 -22.21 16.10
C ILE A 229 3.34 -21.82 14.68
N ASP A 230 4.19 -22.09 13.69
CA ASP A 230 3.83 -21.85 12.30
C ASP A 230 2.93 -22.97 11.73
N PRO A 231 2.22 -22.74 10.60
CA PRO A 231 1.39 -23.76 9.95
C PRO A 231 2.13 -25.05 9.58
N LEU A 232 3.46 -25.02 9.49
CA LEU A 232 4.32 -26.18 9.22
C LEU A 232 4.87 -26.83 10.51
N GLY A 233 4.44 -26.35 11.70
CA GLY A 233 4.81 -26.91 13.00
C GLY A 233 6.14 -26.40 13.57
N PHE A 234 6.73 -25.35 12.99
CA PHE A 234 7.95 -24.73 13.51
C PHE A 234 7.61 -23.64 14.52
N ARG A 235 8.41 -23.53 15.58
CA ARG A 235 8.31 -22.45 16.57
C ARG A 235 8.77 -21.11 16.00
N SER A 236 8.49 -20.02 16.71
CA SER A 236 9.00 -18.68 16.41
C SER A 236 10.51 -18.69 16.16
N GLY A 237 10.96 -17.91 15.20
CA GLY A 237 12.37 -17.78 14.86
C GLY A 237 12.61 -17.40 13.39
N PRO A 238 13.89 -17.32 13.00
CA PRO A 238 14.27 -16.94 11.66
C PRO A 238 13.86 -18.00 10.64
N ARG A 239 13.18 -17.56 9.56
CA ARG A 239 12.83 -18.40 8.42
C ARG A 239 13.86 -18.27 7.30
N GLN A 240 14.36 -17.07 7.11
CA GLN A 240 15.33 -16.77 6.07
C GLN A 240 16.25 -15.66 6.54
N ARG A 241 17.56 -15.89 6.43
CA ARG A 241 18.59 -14.89 6.64
C ARG A 241 19.55 -14.85 5.46
N GLN A 242 19.85 -13.64 5.00
CA GLN A 242 20.75 -13.46 3.87
C GLN A 242 21.60 -12.22 4.09
N LEU A 243 22.91 -12.39 3.94
CA LEU A 243 23.87 -11.29 3.85
C LEU A 243 24.43 -11.24 2.44
N VAL A 244 24.26 -10.10 1.78
CA VAL A 244 24.80 -9.86 0.44
C VAL A 244 25.79 -8.73 0.49
N ILE A 245 26.99 -8.96 -0.04
CA ILE A 245 28.02 -7.93 -0.22
C ILE A 245 28.24 -7.77 -1.72
N LYS A 246 28.01 -6.56 -2.23
CA LYS A 246 28.23 -6.23 -3.64
C LYS A 246 29.20 -5.08 -3.76
N TYR A 247 30.32 -5.33 -4.43
CA TYR A 247 31.28 -4.31 -4.84
C TYR A 247 31.18 -4.11 -6.35
N THR A 248 31.09 -2.87 -6.80
CA THR A 248 31.08 -2.51 -8.21
C THR A 248 32.20 -1.50 -8.44
N LYS A 249 33.00 -1.67 -9.51
CA LYS A 249 34.04 -0.73 -9.94
C LYS A 249 33.91 -0.50 -11.44
N LEU A 250 33.76 0.76 -11.82
CA LEU A 250 33.79 1.16 -13.21
C LEU A 250 35.25 1.39 -13.63
N PHE A 251 35.67 0.70 -14.67
CA PHE A 251 36.96 0.93 -15.33
C PHE A 251 36.72 1.70 -16.62
N ASN A 252 37.33 2.87 -16.73
CA ASN A 252 37.31 3.60 -18.00
C ASN A 252 38.55 3.15 -18.82
N LEU A 253 38.29 2.40 -19.89
CA LEU A 253 39.37 1.91 -20.78
C LEU A 253 39.83 2.93 -21.82
N ARG A 254 39.22 4.11 -21.84
CA ARG A 254 39.66 5.26 -22.65
C ARG A 254 40.22 6.29 -21.70
N GLY A 255 41.55 6.28 -21.55
CA GLY A 255 42.29 7.38 -20.98
C GLY A 255 42.36 8.56 -21.96
#